data_2cb49bd7596e9af6cc8f844c8d4d14e8
#
_entry.id   2cb49bd7596e9af6cc8f844c8d4d14e8
#
_cell.length_a   1.000
_cell.length_b   1.000
_cell.length_c   1.000
_cell.angle_alpha   90.00
_cell.angle_beta   90.00
_cell.angle_gamma   90.00
#
_symmetry.space_group_name_H-M   'P 1'
#
loop_
_entity.id
_entity.type
_entity.pdbx_description
1 polymer ?
#
loop_
_entity_poly.entity_id
_entity_poly.type
_entity_poly.pdbx_seq_one_letter_code
_entity_poly.pdbx_strand_id
1 'polypeptide(L)'
;MEDFDPPGAENPFSGLPFLNDIVGALGSQGAQSARQVAMAVATEGVSEPNVDPVVRIEFEALARVAELHVAKHTGLPPSREGSLAVEPLTRAGWAARSVDALRPLLGVLAEPPPTERADPDEEADGSTAWLGEVMATLAPLMAEMTAGTLVGRLAIRSLGSYDLPIPRDDDRILLVAPNIASFAEDWSLPAEEVRLWVCLHEVAHHAVLGVPHVR
;
A
#
# COMPACT_ATOMS: atom_id res chain seq x y z
N MET A 1 32.12 -38.83 -18.85
CA MET A 1 31.49 -37.52 -18.87
C MET A 1 30.58 -37.51 -17.65
N GLU A 2 31.23 -37.19 -16.50
CA GLU A 2 30.57 -37.20 -15.20
C GLU A 2 29.71 -35.96 -15.07
N ASP A 3 28.43 -36.14 -14.81
CA ASP A 3 27.49 -35.11 -14.48
C ASP A 3 27.91 -34.44 -13.19
N PHE A 4 28.35 -33.20 -13.29
CA PHE A 4 28.59 -32.32 -12.15
C PHE A 4 27.27 -31.75 -11.68
N ASP A 5 26.71 -32.42 -10.65
CA ASP A 5 25.55 -31.90 -9.94
C ASP A 5 26.03 -30.78 -8.96
N PRO A 6 25.62 -29.52 -9.11
CA PRO A 6 26.04 -28.48 -8.19
C PRO A 6 25.46 -28.78 -6.80
N PRO A 7 26.21 -28.62 -5.72
CA PRO A 7 25.70 -28.81 -4.37
C PRO A 7 24.53 -27.86 -4.16
N GLY A 8 23.35 -28.45 -3.91
CA GLY A 8 22.14 -27.69 -3.59
C GLY A 8 22.42 -26.74 -2.44
N ALA A 9 21.95 -25.50 -2.56
CA ALA A 9 22.03 -24.52 -1.48
C ALA A 9 21.37 -25.13 -0.23
N GLU A 10 22.17 -25.63 0.68
CA GLU A 10 21.73 -26.14 1.98
C GLU A 10 21.07 -24.94 2.69
N ASN A 11 19.80 -25.11 3.04
CA ASN A 11 19.07 -24.13 3.82
C ASN A 11 19.84 -23.91 5.14
N PRO A 12 20.30 -22.69 5.45
CA PRO A 12 21.14 -22.40 6.61
C PRO A 12 20.50 -22.81 7.94
N PHE A 13 19.18 -23.02 7.94
CA PHE A 13 18.41 -23.45 9.11
C PHE A 13 18.16 -24.96 9.17
N SER A 14 18.79 -25.75 8.30
CA SER A 14 18.62 -27.23 8.29
C SER A 14 18.94 -27.92 9.62
N GLY A 15 19.73 -27.26 10.48
CA GLY A 15 20.06 -27.71 11.83
C GLY A 15 19.08 -27.32 12.94
N LEU A 16 18.12 -26.41 12.66
CA LEU A 16 17.18 -25.90 13.64
C LEU A 16 15.77 -25.81 13.02
N PRO A 17 15.05 -26.95 12.92
CA PRO A 17 13.74 -27.03 12.26
C PRO A 17 12.73 -26.00 12.76
N PHE A 18 12.77 -25.68 14.07
CA PHE A 18 11.87 -24.71 14.68
C PHE A 18 12.07 -23.27 14.15
N LEU A 19 13.28 -22.91 13.72
CA LEU A 19 13.54 -21.60 13.12
C LEU A 19 12.94 -21.50 11.72
N ASN A 20 12.98 -22.59 10.97
CA ASN A 20 12.34 -22.65 9.64
C ASN A 20 10.82 -22.48 9.73
N ASP A 21 10.20 -23.09 10.74
CA ASP A 21 8.76 -22.94 11.00
C ASP A 21 8.42 -21.53 11.45
N ILE A 22 9.27 -20.91 12.27
CA ILE A 22 9.11 -19.53 12.71
C ILE A 22 9.27 -18.56 11.52
N VAL A 23 10.30 -18.73 10.69
CA VAL A 23 10.52 -17.87 9.51
C VAL A 23 9.38 -18.02 8.49
N GLY A 24 8.92 -19.25 8.24
CA GLY A 24 7.77 -19.50 7.38
C GLY A 24 6.47 -18.92 7.92
N ALA A 25 6.25 -19.02 9.22
CA ALA A 25 5.09 -18.43 9.90
C ALA A 25 5.18 -16.89 9.90
N LEU A 26 6.33 -16.29 10.13
CA LEU A 26 6.56 -14.86 10.10
C LEU A 26 6.39 -14.30 8.69
N GLY A 27 6.89 -14.97 7.66
CA GLY A 27 6.74 -14.53 6.27
C GLY A 27 5.29 -14.51 5.78
N SER A 28 4.49 -15.50 6.18
CA SER A 28 3.05 -15.54 5.86
C SER A 28 2.21 -14.60 6.73
N GLN A 29 2.64 -14.34 7.97
CA GLN A 29 1.97 -13.45 8.91
C GLN A 29 2.39 -11.98 8.73
N GLY A 30 3.56 -11.69 8.16
CA GLY A 30 4.10 -10.35 8.03
C GLY A 30 3.15 -9.43 7.26
N ALA A 31 2.67 -9.88 6.10
CA ALA A 31 1.74 -9.10 5.28
C ALA A 31 0.37 -8.87 5.96
N GLN A 32 -0.12 -9.86 6.74
CA GLN A 32 -1.31 -9.69 7.56
C GLN A 32 -1.04 -8.75 8.74
N SER A 33 0.16 -8.80 9.32
CA SER A 33 0.59 -7.92 10.41
C SER A 33 0.66 -6.47 9.96
N ALA A 34 1.28 -6.16 8.80
CA ALA A 34 1.35 -4.81 8.26
C ALA A 34 -0.04 -4.21 8.03
N ARG A 35 -0.96 -5.00 7.46
CA ARG A 35 -2.35 -4.59 7.24
C ARG A 35 -3.08 -4.34 8.56
N GLN A 36 -2.93 -5.23 9.54
CA GLN A 36 -3.56 -5.07 10.86
C GLN A 36 -3.01 -3.86 11.59
N VAL A 37 -1.70 -3.64 11.56
CA VAL A 37 -1.06 -2.44 12.12
C VAL A 37 -1.60 -1.17 11.46
N ALA A 38 -1.67 -1.15 10.12
CA ALA A 38 -2.20 0.00 9.39
C ALA A 38 -3.64 0.32 9.77
N MET A 39 -4.49 -0.69 9.86
CA MET A 39 -5.90 -0.53 10.26
C MET A 39 -6.01 -0.04 11.72
N ALA A 40 -5.26 -0.62 12.64
CA ALA A 40 -5.27 -0.22 14.04
C ALA A 40 -4.78 1.22 14.24
N VAL A 41 -3.72 1.62 13.54
CA VAL A 41 -3.19 2.99 13.56
C VAL A 41 -4.18 3.96 12.92
N ALA A 42 -4.79 3.60 11.78
CA ALA A 42 -5.76 4.43 11.07
C ALA A 42 -7.01 4.76 11.89
N THR A 43 -7.39 3.85 12.78
CA THR A 43 -8.57 4.01 13.64
C THR A 43 -8.24 4.43 15.06
N GLU A 44 -6.95 4.59 15.40
CA GLU A 44 -6.48 4.82 16.77
C GLU A 44 -7.03 3.79 17.77
N GLY A 45 -7.28 2.56 17.29
CA GLY A 45 -7.84 1.46 18.08
C GLY A 45 -9.35 1.54 18.32
N VAL A 46 -10.04 2.52 17.73
CA VAL A 46 -11.50 2.68 17.87
C VAL A 46 -12.20 2.08 16.64
N SER A 47 -13.33 1.41 16.87
CA SER A 47 -14.13 0.86 15.76
C SER A 47 -14.79 1.98 14.95
N GLU A 48 -14.58 1.98 13.64
CA GLU A 48 -15.27 2.90 12.73
C GLU A 48 -16.57 2.28 12.19
N PRO A 49 -17.64 3.07 12.07
CA PRO A 49 -18.84 2.62 11.37
C PRO A 49 -18.56 2.43 9.88
N ASN A 50 -19.28 1.52 9.25
CA ASN A 50 -19.21 1.35 7.81
C ASN A 50 -19.69 2.62 7.09
N VAL A 51 -19.19 2.85 5.88
CA VAL A 51 -19.66 3.95 5.04
C VAL A 51 -21.13 3.73 4.69
N ASP A 52 -21.94 4.75 4.92
CA ASP A 52 -23.38 4.75 4.61
C ASP A 52 -23.58 4.48 3.10
N PRO A 53 -24.47 3.55 2.73
CA PRO A 53 -24.80 3.29 1.32
C PRO A 53 -25.27 4.55 0.55
N VAL A 54 -25.95 5.48 1.21
CA VAL A 54 -26.37 6.76 0.59
C VAL A 54 -25.17 7.59 0.20
N VAL A 55 -24.17 7.71 1.09
CA VAL A 55 -22.91 8.41 0.83
C VAL A 55 -22.15 7.77 -0.33
N ARG A 56 -22.18 6.44 -0.44
CA ARG A 56 -21.58 5.71 -1.57
C ARG A 56 -22.22 6.10 -2.90
N ILE A 57 -23.57 6.10 -2.97
CA ILE A 57 -24.31 6.49 -4.19
C ILE A 57 -24.02 7.94 -4.57
N GLU A 58 -23.94 8.83 -3.58
CA GLU A 58 -23.59 10.25 -3.82
C GLU A 58 -22.20 10.39 -4.44
N PHE A 59 -21.18 9.71 -3.90
CA PHE A 59 -19.83 9.73 -4.46
C PHE A 59 -19.77 9.15 -5.88
N GLU A 60 -20.50 8.08 -6.16
CA GLU A 60 -20.58 7.49 -7.51
C GLU A 60 -21.22 8.49 -8.51
N ALA A 61 -22.25 9.23 -8.09
CA ALA A 61 -22.87 10.26 -8.93
C ALA A 61 -21.93 11.45 -9.18
N LEU A 62 -21.24 11.93 -8.12
CA LEU A 62 -20.31 13.05 -8.22
C LEU A 62 -19.07 12.69 -9.05
N ALA A 63 -18.59 11.44 -8.94
CA ALA A 63 -17.48 10.96 -9.75
C ALA A 63 -17.79 10.98 -11.26
N ARG A 64 -18.99 10.58 -11.66
CA ARG A 64 -19.44 10.68 -13.07
C ARG A 64 -19.45 12.12 -13.58
N VAL A 65 -19.87 13.07 -12.73
CA VAL A 65 -19.79 14.50 -13.05
C VAL A 65 -18.33 14.93 -13.19
N ALA A 66 -17.46 14.48 -12.28
CA ALA A 66 -16.03 14.78 -12.32
C ALA A 66 -15.35 14.21 -13.58
N GLU A 67 -15.67 12.97 -13.98
CA GLU A 67 -15.17 12.38 -15.23
C GLU A 67 -15.48 13.23 -16.44
N LEU A 68 -16.74 13.68 -16.57
CA LEU A 68 -17.16 14.53 -17.68
C LEU A 68 -16.41 15.86 -17.70
N HIS A 69 -16.22 16.49 -16.54
CA HIS A 69 -15.50 17.75 -16.43
C HIS A 69 -14.02 17.58 -16.76
N VAL A 70 -13.35 16.57 -16.19
CA VAL A 70 -11.94 16.31 -16.45
C VAL A 70 -11.70 16.00 -17.93
N ALA A 71 -12.46 15.07 -18.51
CA ALA A 71 -12.34 14.75 -19.93
C ALA A 71 -12.55 15.98 -20.83
N LYS A 72 -13.55 16.80 -20.55
CA LYS A 72 -13.84 18.01 -21.31
C LYS A 72 -12.71 19.06 -21.27
N HIS A 73 -12.09 19.23 -20.09
CA HIS A 73 -11.09 20.30 -19.91
C HIS A 73 -9.67 19.87 -20.22
N THR A 74 -9.35 18.60 -20.06
CA THR A 74 -7.99 18.08 -20.29
C THR A 74 -7.84 17.36 -21.62
N GLY A 75 -8.92 16.87 -22.19
CA GLY A 75 -8.89 15.97 -23.36
C GLY A 75 -8.33 14.57 -23.03
N LEU A 76 -8.04 14.29 -21.76
CA LEU A 76 -7.51 13.00 -21.32
C LEU A 76 -8.66 12.04 -20.97
N PRO A 77 -8.52 10.75 -21.28
CA PRO A 77 -9.49 9.76 -20.82
C PRO A 77 -9.36 9.61 -19.29
N PRO A 78 -10.46 9.68 -18.54
CA PRO A 78 -10.42 9.53 -17.08
C PRO A 78 -10.28 8.06 -16.62
N SER A 79 -10.38 7.11 -17.53
CA SER A 79 -10.36 5.67 -17.26
C SER A 79 -9.70 4.90 -18.39
N ARG A 80 -9.07 3.77 -18.06
CA ARG A 80 -8.47 2.83 -19.03
C ARG A 80 -9.53 2.02 -19.78
N GLU A 81 -10.59 1.64 -19.07
CA GLU A 81 -11.62 0.69 -19.52
C GLU A 81 -12.96 1.38 -19.86
N GLY A 82 -13.00 2.70 -19.84
CA GLY A 82 -14.19 3.49 -20.17
C GLY A 82 -15.15 3.76 -19.01
N SER A 83 -14.89 3.23 -17.82
CA SER A 83 -15.67 3.53 -16.62
C SER A 83 -14.78 3.48 -15.39
N LEU A 84 -14.78 4.57 -14.63
CA LEU A 84 -14.02 4.69 -13.41
C LEU A 84 -14.86 4.19 -12.22
N ALA A 85 -14.29 3.31 -11.41
CA ALA A 85 -14.91 2.89 -10.16
C ALA A 85 -14.46 3.77 -9.00
N VAL A 86 -15.41 4.30 -8.23
CA VAL A 86 -15.12 5.05 -7.01
C VAL A 86 -15.58 4.25 -5.81
N GLU A 87 -14.68 4.06 -4.85
CA GLU A 87 -14.92 3.27 -3.65
C GLU A 87 -14.72 4.14 -2.41
N PRO A 88 -15.80 4.68 -1.83
CA PRO A 88 -15.74 5.35 -0.54
C PRO A 88 -15.50 4.32 0.57
N LEU A 89 -14.47 4.56 1.37
CA LEU A 89 -13.97 3.67 2.42
C LEU A 89 -13.90 4.37 3.78
N THR A 90 -13.82 3.57 4.83
CA THR A 90 -13.36 4.02 6.14
C THR A 90 -11.85 4.24 6.12
N ARG A 91 -11.28 4.86 7.15
CA ARG A 91 -9.82 4.99 7.31
C ARG A 91 -9.13 3.63 7.30
N ALA A 92 -9.69 2.67 8.07
CA ALA A 92 -9.18 1.31 8.10
C ALA A 92 -9.24 0.63 6.73
N GLY A 93 -10.34 0.78 6.00
CA GLY A 93 -10.50 0.23 4.65
C GLY A 93 -9.50 0.79 3.66
N TRP A 94 -9.28 2.10 3.66
CA TRP A 94 -8.29 2.77 2.82
C TRP A 94 -6.86 2.32 3.17
N ALA A 95 -6.53 2.25 4.47
CA ALA A 95 -5.22 1.81 4.94
C ALA A 95 -4.93 0.38 4.48
N ALA A 96 -5.88 -0.54 4.64
CA ALA A 96 -5.74 -1.91 4.20
C ALA A 96 -5.45 -2.03 2.69
N ARG A 97 -6.22 -1.32 1.86
CA ARG A 97 -6.03 -1.30 0.39
C ARG A 97 -4.70 -0.69 -0.01
N SER A 98 -4.27 0.35 0.70
CA SER A 98 -2.99 1.03 0.41
C SER A 98 -1.79 0.17 0.78
N VAL A 99 -1.82 -0.58 1.89
CA VAL A 99 -0.79 -1.56 2.22
C VAL A 99 -0.70 -2.64 1.15
N ASP A 100 -1.84 -3.17 0.69
CA ASP A 100 -1.87 -4.19 -0.36
C ASP A 100 -1.25 -3.67 -1.68
N ALA A 101 -1.53 -2.42 -2.05
CA ALA A 101 -0.95 -1.79 -3.24
C ALA A 101 0.56 -1.49 -3.11
N LEU A 102 1.05 -1.24 -1.89
CA LEU A 102 2.48 -1.00 -1.61
C LEU A 102 3.32 -2.28 -1.61
N ARG A 103 2.70 -3.45 -1.45
CA ARG A 103 3.41 -4.72 -1.27
C ARG A 103 4.47 -5.01 -2.34
N PRO A 104 4.22 -4.81 -3.65
CA PRO A 104 5.24 -5.02 -4.68
C PRO A 104 6.47 -4.12 -4.48
N LEU A 105 6.27 -2.88 -4.05
CA LEU A 105 7.36 -1.93 -3.78
C LEU A 105 8.14 -2.31 -2.53
N LEU A 106 7.45 -2.77 -1.48
CA LEU A 106 8.10 -3.24 -0.25
C LEU A 106 8.94 -4.49 -0.49
N GLY A 107 8.52 -5.39 -1.38
CA GLY A 107 9.31 -6.55 -1.79
C GLY A 107 10.65 -6.15 -2.41
N VAL A 108 10.64 -5.16 -3.31
CA VAL A 108 11.87 -4.64 -3.92
C VAL A 108 12.80 -3.96 -2.90
N LEU A 109 12.23 -3.22 -1.95
CA LEU A 109 13.00 -2.54 -0.89
C LEU A 109 13.54 -3.50 0.17
N ALA A 110 12.91 -4.65 0.33
CA ALA A 110 13.34 -5.69 1.26
C ALA A 110 14.43 -6.61 0.68
N GLU A 111 14.68 -6.56 -0.62
CA GLU A 111 15.83 -7.26 -1.19
C GLU A 111 17.12 -6.65 -0.62
N PRO A 112 17.97 -7.47 0.02
CA PRO A 112 19.25 -6.98 0.52
C PRO A 112 20.05 -6.42 -0.68
N PRO A 113 20.74 -5.27 -0.51
CA PRO A 113 21.62 -4.78 -1.56
C PRO A 113 22.58 -5.90 -1.97
N PRO A 114 22.91 -6.03 -3.27
CA PRO A 114 23.87 -7.00 -3.72
C PRO A 114 25.11 -6.82 -2.85
N THR A 115 25.38 -7.79 -2.00
CA THR A 115 26.58 -7.80 -1.16
C THR A 115 27.76 -7.70 -2.13
N GLU A 116 28.45 -6.56 -2.13
CA GLU A 116 29.84 -6.55 -2.62
C GLU A 116 30.48 -7.72 -1.91
N ARG A 117 30.98 -8.66 -2.73
CA ARG A 117 31.62 -9.87 -2.19
C ARG A 117 32.62 -9.41 -1.16
N ALA A 118 32.32 -9.71 0.13
CA ALA A 118 33.32 -9.55 1.17
C ALA A 118 34.57 -10.26 0.70
N ASP A 119 35.71 -9.60 0.81
CA ASP A 119 36.99 -10.19 0.46
C ASP A 119 37.08 -11.53 1.17
N PRO A 120 37.42 -12.62 0.42
CA PRO A 120 37.48 -13.97 1.03
C PRO A 120 38.52 -14.12 2.17
N ASP A 121 39.30 -13.07 2.39
CA ASP A 121 40.34 -13.03 3.44
C ASP A 121 39.91 -12.32 4.74
N GLU A 122 38.71 -11.71 4.81
CA GLU A 122 38.13 -11.27 6.09
C GLU A 122 37.45 -12.49 6.76
N GLU A 123 38.13 -13.14 7.69
CA GLU A 123 37.53 -14.09 8.63
C GLU A 123 36.47 -13.35 9.45
N ALA A 124 35.22 -13.31 8.92
CA ALA A 124 34.10 -12.81 9.69
C ALA A 124 33.97 -13.70 10.93
N ASP A 125 34.23 -13.11 12.10
CA ASP A 125 34.02 -13.78 13.39
C ASP A 125 32.59 -14.37 13.37
N GLY A 126 32.45 -15.67 13.65
CA GLY A 126 31.19 -16.40 13.52
C GLY A 126 30.00 -15.75 14.25
N SER A 127 30.30 -14.88 15.24
CA SER A 127 29.29 -14.09 15.96
C SER A 127 28.70 -12.95 15.12
N THR A 128 29.47 -12.32 14.23
CA THR A 128 29.00 -11.25 13.35
C THR A 128 28.21 -11.78 12.17
N ALA A 129 28.58 -12.95 11.65
CA ALA A 129 27.85 -13.63 10.59
C ALA A 129 26.45 -14.05 11.06
N TRP A 130 26.35 -14.66 12.25
CA TRP A 130 25.06 -15.05 12.83
C TRP A 130 24.14 -13.83 13.06
N LEU A 131 24.69 -12.72 13.60
CA LEU A 131 23.90 -11.51 13.83
C LEU A 131 23.38 -10.92 12.51
N GLY A 132 24.20 -10.91 11.46
CA GLY A 132 23.82 -10.50 10.11
C GLY A 132 22.65 -11.33 9.56
N GLU A 133 22.68 -12.64 9.77
CA GLU A 133 21.62 -13.55 9.32
C GLU A 133 20.30 -13.33 10.08
N VAL A 134 20.35 -13.13 11.39
CA VAL A 134 19.18 -12.79 12.21
C VAL A 134 18.60 -11.45 11.75
N MET A 135 19.42 -10.43 11.53
CA MET A 135 18.97 -9.11 11.06
C MET A 135 18.38 -9.19 9.66
N ALA A 136 18.96 -9.95 8.75
CA ALA A 136 18.42 -10.17 7.41
C ALA A 136 17.05 -10.86 7.45
N THR A 137 16.83 -11.76 8.40
CA THR A 137 15.54 -12.44 8.59
C THR A 137 14.47 -11.50 9.17
N LEU A 138 14.85 -10.58 10.06
CA LEU A 138 13.92 -9.65 10.72
C LEU A 138 13.66 -8.38 9.90
N ALA A 139 14.58 -7.98 9.01
CA ALA A 139 14.46 -6.75 8.25
C ALA A 139 13.15 -6.64 7.42
N PRO A 140 12.68 -7.67 6.71
CA PRO A 140 11.42 -7.61 5.99
C PRO A 140 10.22 -7.36 6.91
N LEU A 141 10.16 -8.04 8.06
CA LEU A 141 9.09 -7.86 9.04
C LEU A 141 9.07 -6.43 9.61
N MET A 142 10.25 -5.91 9.94
CA MET A 142 10.39 -4.52 10.43
C MET A 142 9.97 -3.51 9.35
N ALA A 143 10.33 -3.75 8.09
CA ALA A 143 9.92 -2.91 6.97
C ALA A 143 8.40 -2.92 6.78
N GLU A 144 7.77 -4.08 6.83
CA GLU A 144 6.32 -4.22 6.72
C GLU A 144 5.58 -3.52 7.87
N MET A 145 6.02 -3.70 9.11
CA MET A 145 5.42 -3.02 10.27
C MET A 145 5.58 -1.50 10.19
N THR A 146 6.74 -1.03 9.73
CA THR A 146 7.01 0.40 9.52
C THR A 146 6.09 0.95 8.43
N ALA A 147 5.96 0.26 7.30
CA ALA A 147 5.07 0.63 6.21
C ALA A 147 3.60 0.63 6.67
N GLY A 148 3.18 -0.38 7.42
CA GLY A 148 1.84 -0.43 8.01
C GLY A 148 1.56 0.78 8.90
N THR A 149 2.51 1.13 9.78
CA THR A 149 2.40 2.30 10.65
C THR A 149 2.32 3.61 9.85
N LEU A 150 3.15 3.76 8.83
CA LEU A 150 3.16 4.94 7.97
C LEU A 150 1.83 5.10 7.22
N VAL A 151 1.37 4.03 6.57
CA VAL A 151 0.08 4.04 5.85
C VAL A 151 -1.08 4.31 6.78
N GLY A 152 -1.08 3.72 7.99
CA GLY A 152 -2.11 4.01 9.00
C GLY A 152 -2.14 5.48 9.41
N ARG A 153 -0.97 6.12 9.59
CA ARG A 153 -0.86 7.56 9.88
C ARG A 153 -1.34 8.43 8.72
N LEU A 154 -1.06 8.03 7.49
CA LEU A 154 -1.57 8.72 6.30
C LEU A 154 -3.09 8.62 6.22
N ALA A 155 -3.66 7.45 6.48
CA ALA A 155 -5.11 7.22 6.42
C ALA A 155 -5.93 8.17 7.31
N ILE A 156 -5.34 8.68 8.39
CA ILE A 156 -6.00 9.65 9.29
C ILE A 156 -6.23 11.02 8.59
N ARG A 157 -5.44 11.35 7.57
CA ARG A 157 -5.44 12.67 6.93
C ARG A 157 -5.75 12.64 5.44
N SER A 158 -5.57 11.50 4.79
CA SER A 158 -5.81 11.36 3.35
C SER A 158 -7.28 11.53 3.02
N LEU A 159 -7.58 12.18 1.91
CA LEU A 159 -8.91 12.30 1.36
C LEU A 159 -9.18 11.26 0.27
N GLY A 160 -8.13 10.80 -0.44
CA GLY A 160 -8.29 9.87 -1.53
C GLY A 160 -7.06 9.04 -1.86
N SER A 161 -7.05 8.46 -3.07
CA SER A 161 -5.98 7.58 -3.55
C SER A 161 -4.69 8.32 -3.83
N TYR A 162 -4.80 9.54 -4.36
CA TYR A 162 -3.67 10.28 -4.89
C TYR A 162 -2.96 11.17 -3.87
N ASP A 163 -3.42 11.18 -2.63
CA ASP A 163 -2.64 11.68 -1.50
C ASP A 163 -1.38 10.82 -1.25
N LEU A 164 -1.43 9.58 -1.69
CA LEU A 164 -0.28 8.67 -1.74
C LEU A 164 -0.19 8.10 -3.17
N PRO A 165 0.71 8.62 -4.02
CA PRO A 165 0.79 8.26 -5.43
C PRO A 165 1.41 6.87 -5.63
N ILE A 166 0.70 5.84 -5.20
CA ILE A 166 1.09 4.44 -5.39
C ILE A 166 0.51 3.97 -6.74
N PRO A 167 1.31 3.33 -7.60
CA PRO A 167 0.80 2.69 -8.81
C PRO A 167 -0.29 1.66 -8.45
N ARG A 168 -1.40 1.69 -9.17
CA ARG A 168 -2.51 0.75 -9.02
C ARG A 168 -2.80 0.12 -10.36
N ASP A 169 -3.14 -1.15 -10.33
CA ASP A 169 -3.37 -1.92 -11.57
C ASP A 169 -4.81 -1.79 -12.07
N ASP A 170 -5.70 -1.23 -11.25
CA ASP A 170 -7.12 -1.08 -11.54
C ASP A 170 -7.55 0.39 -11.75
N ASP A 171 -8.66 0.57 -12.48
CA ASP A 171 -9.33 1.86 -12.67
C ASP A 171 -10.24 2.19 -11.47
N ARG A 172 -9.62 2.25 -10.28
CA ARG A 172 -10.34 2.46 -9.04
C ARG A 172 -9.76 3.61 -8.24
N ILE A 173 -10.63 4.54 -7.85
CA ILE A 173 -10.32 5.63 -6.93
C ILE A 173 -10.88 5.30 -5.56
N LEU A 174 -10.01 5.28 -4.55
CA LEU A 174 -10.41 5.12 -3.16
C LEU A 174 -10.59 6.49 -2.53
N LEU A 175 -11.69 6.69 -1.81
CA LEU A 175 -11.97 7.93 -1.07
C LEU A 175 -12.10 7.62 0.42
N VAL A 176 -11.59 8.49 1.28
CA VAL A 176 -11.71 8.35 2.73
C VAL A 176 -12.92 9.15 3.20
N ALA A 177 -14.10 8.54 3.15
CA ALA A 177 -15.36 9.21 3.41
C ALA A 177 -15.42 9.96 4.76
N PRO A 178 -14.96 9.40 5.90
CA PRO A 178 -14.96 10.12 7.17
C PRO A 178 -14.05 11.34 7.18
N ASN A 179 -12.90 11.29 6.50
CA ASN A 179 -12.00 12.44 6.45
C ASN A 179 -12.56 13.59 5.59
N ILE A 180 -13.23 13.24 4.50
CA ILE A 180 -13.90 14.23 3.62
C ILE A 180 -15.02 14.93 4.40
N ALA A 181 -15.79 14.18 5.20
CA ALA A 181 -16.81 14.75 6.06
C ALA A 181 -16.22 15.66 7.13
N SER A 182 -15.20 15.17 7.88
CA SER A 182 -14.51 15.97 8.90
C SER A 182 -13.88 17.24 8.32
N PHE A 183 -13.27 17.14 7.12
CA PHE A 183 -12.71 18.31 6.45
C PHE A 183 -13.78 19.38 6.16
N ALA A 184 -14.95 18.96 5.67
CA ALA A 184 -16.04 19.90 5.41
C ALA A 184 -16.53 20.57 6.71
N GLU A 185 -16.66 19.81 7.78
CA GLU A 185 -17.07 20.32 9.10
C GLU A 185 -16.04 21.27 9.69
N ASP A 186 -14.77 20.88 9.75
CA ASP A 186 -13.68 21.66 10.34
C ASP A 186 -13.51 23.04 9.67
N TRP A 187 -13.73 23.11 8.36
CA TRP A 187 -13.62 24.34 7.58
C TRP A 187 -14.96 25.02 7.33
N SER A 188 -16.05 24.51 7.92
CA SER A 188 -17.41 25.04 7.74
C SER A 188 -17.79 25.19 6.25
N LEU A 189 -17.44 24.21 5.43
CA LEU A 189 -17.71 24.16 4.00
C LEU A 189 -18.95 23.31 3.72
N PRO A 190 -19.69 23.60 2.62
CA PRO A 190 -20.78 22.74 2.18
C PRO A 190 -20.27 21.34 1.80
N ALA A 191 -20.77 20.31 2.48
CA ALA A 191 -20.27 18.93 2.36
C ALA A 191 -20.35 18.41 0.90
N GLU A 192 -21.39 18.77 0.15
CA GLU A 192 -21.56 18.38 -1.25
C GLU A 192 -20.48 18.99 -2.15
N GLU A 193 -20.15 20.26 -1.94
CA GLU A 193 -19.10 20.95 -2.70
C GLU A 193 -17.71 20.34 -2.43
N VAL A 194 -17.42 20.02 -1.17
CA VAL A 194 -16.17 19.34 -0.80
C VAL A 194 -16.08 17.96 -1.43
N ARG A 195 -17.17 17.17 -1.41
CA ARG A 195 -17.22 15.86 -2.07
C ARG A 195 -16.96 15.98 -3.57
N LEU A 196 -17.60 16.93 -4.24
CA LEU A 196 -17.39 17.17 -5.67
C LEU A 196 -15.94 17.59 -5.94
N TRP A 197 -15.40 18.50 -5.13
CA TRP A 197 -14.02 18.94 -5.27
C TRP A 197 -13.02 17.77 -5.14
N VAL A 198 -13.20 16.91 -4.14
CA VAL A 198 -12.36 15.72 -3.96
C VAL A 198 -12.50 14.77 -5.16
N CYS A 199 -13.71 14.54 -5.66
CA CYS A 199 -13.90 13.72 -6.86
C CYS A 199 -13.17 14.31 -8.07
N LEU A 200 -13.28 15.62 -8.30
CA LEU A 200 -12.58 16.30 -9.40
C LEU A 200 -11.05 16.17 -9.26
N HIS A 201 -10.54 16.38 -8.06
CA HIS A 201 -9.12 16.26 -7.75
C HIS A 201 -8.59 14.84 -8.03
N GLU A 202 -9.25 13.83 -7.49
CA GLU A 202 -8.84 12.43 -7.64
C GLU A 202 -8.96 11.94 -9.08
N VAL A 203 -10.05 12.28 -9.77
CA VAL A 203 -10.26 11.93 -11.18
C VAL A 203 -9.23 12.61 -12.08
N ALA A 204 -8.89 13.88 -11.82
CA ALA A 204 -7.85 14.57 -12.57
C ALA A 204 -6.48 13.93 -12.40
N HIS A 205 -6.11 13.58 -11.16
CA HIS A 205 -4.87 12.85 -10.90
C HIS A 205 -4.87 11.47 -11.55
N HIS A 206 -5.99 10.75 -11.48
CA HIS A 206 -6.13 9.44 -12.12
C HIS A 206 -5.94 9.54 -13.64
N ALA A 207 -6.56 10.53 -14.29
CA ALA A 207 -6.41 10.74 -15.72
C ALA A 207 -4.95 11.00 -16.12
N VAL A 208 -4.16 11.66 -15.27
CA VAL A 208 -2.74 11.99 -15.56
C VAL A 208 -1.78 10.88 -15.17
N LEU A 209 -1.97 10.28 -14.00
CA LEU A 209 -1.00 9.36 -13.39
C LEU A 209 -1.42 7.89 -13.49
N GLY A 210 -2.72 7.63 -13.44
CA GLY A 210 -3.28 6.29 -13.41
C GLY A 210 -3.48 5.69 -14.79
N VAL A 211 -3.80 6.50 -15.79
CA VAL A 211 -4.04 6.05 -17.16
C VAL A 211 -2.75 6.14 -17.98
N PRO A 212 -2.27 5.04 -18.58
CA PRO A 212 -1.08 5.09 -19.42
C PRO A 212 -1.34 5.92 -20.69
N HIS A 213 -0.63 7.03 -20.82
CA HIS A 213 -0.67 7.87 -22.02
C HIS A 213 0.43 7.46 -23.00
N VAL A 214 0.69 6.20 -23.14
CA VAL A 214 1.79 5.75 -23.97
C VAL A 214 1.62 6.21 -25.37
N ARG A 215 2.71 6.93 -25.94
CA ARG A 215 3.54 6.05 -26.56
C ARG A 215 4.54 6.45 -27.33
#